data_78303235112766bc5b8eb318c11fa4e9
#
_entry.id   78303235112766bc5b8eb318c11fa4e9
#
_cell.length_a   1.000
_cell.length_b   1.000
_cell.length_c   1.000
_cell.angle_alpha   90.00
_cell.angle_beta   90.00
_cell.angle_gamma   90.00
#
_symmetry.space_group_name_H-M   'P 1'
#
loop_
_entity.id
_entity.type
_entity.pdbx_description
1 polymer ?
#
loop_
_entity_poly.entity_id
_entity_poly.type
_entity_poly.pdbx_seq_one_letter_code
_entity_poly.pdbx_strand_id
1 'polypeptide(L)'
;MFDLELDRVVKWIGDGGFSSVAVQLPEGLKIRAPEISDYIESRTGASVLIIGRPCYGACDLFDYKGWADAIVHYGHSAIPSMGDDPHVLYIEAHSDVELDEDKIKAVLEPLPGRVGILATIQYIDLIPGIRGILESMGRTTVVGTGDRRIMY
;
A
#
# COMPACT_ATOMS: atom_id res chain seq x y z
N MET A 1 -11.91 0.89 -3.44
CA MET A 1 -11.39 1.72 -2.29
C MET A 1 -10.04 1.15 -1.91
N PHE A 2 -9.20 1.84 -1.13
CA PHE A 2 -7.94 1.25 -0.65
C PHE A 2 -8.16 0.57 0.69
N ASP A 3 -7.61 -0.64 0.86
CA ASP A 3 -7.64 -1.36 2.13
C ASP A 3 -6.62 -0.75 3.10
N LEU A 4 -7.10 -0.22 4.20
CA LEU A 4 -6.27 0.42 5.23
C LEU A 4 -5.82 -0.55 6.32
N GLU A 5 -6.27 -1.80 6.27
CA GLU A 5 -5.93 -2.87 7.22
C GLU A 5 -6.03 -2.40 8.70
N LEU A 6 -7.04 -1.60 9.03
CA LEU A 6 -7.13 -0.91 10.33
C LEU A 6 -7.12 -1.88 11.52
N ASP A 7 -7.74 -3.05 11.40
CA ASP A 7 -7.72 -4.07 12.46
C ASP A 7 -6.31 -4.64 12.70
N ARG A 8 -5.53 -4.81 11.62
CA ARG A 8 -4.11 -5.21 11.72
C ARG A 8 -3.28 -4.15 12.42
N VAL A 9 -3.52 -2.87 12.12
CA VAL A 9 -2.85 -1.75 12.77
C VAL A 9 -3.16 -1.72 14.27
N VAL A 10 -4.45 -1.80 14.64
CA VAL A 10 -4.89 -1.83 16.04
C VAL A 10 -4.26 -3.00 16.81
N LYS A 11 -4.28 -4.19 16.20
CA LYS A 11 -3.66 -5.37 16.81
C LYS A 11 -2.16 -5.17 17.04
N TRP A 12 -1.43 -4.66 16.04
CA TRP A 12 0.00 -4.42 16.13
C TRP A 12 0.36 -3.38 17.19
N ILE A 13 -0.42 -2.30 17.32
CA ILE A 13 -0.26 -1.30 18.38
C ILE A 13 -0.45 -1.93 19.77
N GLY A 14 -1.49 -2.74 19.92
CA GLY A 14 -1.78 -3.43 21.19
C GLY A 14 -0.70 -4.45 21.56
N ASP A 15 -0.24 -5.27 20.61
CA ASP A 15 0.82 -6.26 20.81
C ASP A 15 2.16 -5.59 21.17
N GLY A 16 2.45 -4.42 20.60
CA GLY A 16 3.65 -3.64 20.87
C GLY A 16 3.58 -2.79 22.15
N GLY A 17 2.39 -2.60 22.71
CA GLY A 17 2.17 -1.76 23.89
C GLY A 17 2.47 -0.28 23.64
N PHE A 18 2.32 0.19 22.38
CA PHE A 18 2.62 1.57 22.01
C PHE A 18 1.55 2.54 22.52
N SER A 19 1.99 3.63 23.14
CA SER A 19 1.13 4.69 23.67
C SER A 19 0.97 5.85 22.71
N SER A 20 1.86 5.96 21.74
CA SER A 20 1.84 6.99 20.70
C SER A 20 2.31 6.43 19.36
N VAL A 21 1.60 6.75 18.27
CA VAL A 21 1.89 6.23 16.94
C VAL A 21 1.88 7.35 15.89
N ALA A 22 2.97 7.48 15.15
CA ALA A 22 3.01 8.32 13.96
C ALA A 22 2.31 7.60 12.79
N VAL A 23 1.55 8.33 11.98
CA VAL A 23 0.92 7.82 10.76
C VAL A 23 1.40 8.64 9.57
N GLN A 24 2.12 7.99 8.66
CA GLN A 24 2.62 8.59 7.42
C GLN A 24 1.83 8.07 6.23
N LEU A 25 1.29 8.99 5.43
CA LEU A 25 0.39 8.72 4.33
C LEU A 25 0.91 9.35 3.03
N PRO A 26 0.82 8.65 1.88
CA PRO A 26 0.98 9.30 0.58
C PRO A 26 -0.16 10.29 0.35
N GLU A 27 0.05 11.28 -0.53
CA GLU A 27 -0.90 12.39 -0.74
C GLU A 27 -2.33 11.89 -1.00
N GLY A 28 -2.49 10.84 -1.82
CA GLY A 28 -3.80 10.30 -2.17
C GLY A 28 -4.58 9.69 -1.00
N LEU A 29 -3.91 9.34 0.10
CA LEU A 29 -4.55 8.77 1.29
C LEU A 29 -4.71 9.77 2.44
N LYS A 30 -4.15 10.97 2.36
CA LYS A 30 -4.24 11.97 3.44
C LYS A 30 -5.66 12.37 3.81
N ILE A 31 -6.58 12.33 2.86
CA ILE A 31 -8.00 12.59 3.12
C ILE A 31 -8.61 11.57 4.10
N ARG A 32 -8.00 10.40 4.24
CA ARG A 32 -8.42 9.34 5.16
C ARG A 32 -7.77 9.46 6.55
N ALA A 33 -6.88 10.45 6.76
CA ALA A 33 -6.17 10.60 8.03
C ALA A 33 -7.09 10.72 9.26
N PRO A 34 -8.19 11.48 9.25
CA PRO A 34 -9.10 11.54 10.39
C PRO A 34 -9.72 10.18 10.72
N GLU A 35 -10.18 9.44 9.71
CA GLU A 35 -10.74 8.10 9.89
C GLU A 35 -9.73 7.14 10.52
N ILE A 36 -8.49 7.14 10.05
CA ILE A 36 -7.41 6.29 10.58
C ILE A 36 -7.12 6.66 12.04
N SER A 37 -6.99 7.95 12.33
CA SER A 37 -6.74 8.47 13.68
C SER A 37 -7.85 8.06 14.64
N ASP A 38 -9.10 8.37 14.32
CA ASP A 38 -10.25 8.07 15.15
C ASP A 38 -10.39 6.57 15.42
N TYR A 39 -10.12 5.74 14.39
CA TYR A 39 -10.18 4.29 14.51
C TYR A 39 -9.12 3.75 15.47
N ILE A 40 -7.88 4.21 15.34
CA ILE A 40 -6.76 3.78 16.19
C ILE A 40 -7.00 4.24 17.63
N GLU A 41 -7.24 5.54 17.86
CA GLU A 41 -7.39 6.12 19.18
C GLU A 41 -8.54 5.50 19.97
N SER A 42 -9.69 5.28 19.30
CA SER A 42 -10.88 4.71 19.96
C SER A 42 -10.70 3.25 20.39
N ARG A 43 -9.81 2.48 19.75
CA ARG A 43 -9.61 1.05 20.01
C ARG A 43 -8.38 0.72 20.83
N THR A 44 -7.36 1.58 20.81
CA THR A 44 -6.09 1.32 21.50
C THR A 44 -5.84 2.27 22.65
N GLY A 45 -6.44 3.46 22.64
CA GLY A 45 -6.10 4.55 23.55
C GLY A 45 -4.73 5.19 23.25
N ALA A 46 -4.01 4.74 22.24
CA ALA A 46 -2.77 5.38 21.79
C ALA A 46 -3.07 6.72 21.12
N SER A 47 -2.24 7.73 21.35
CA SER A 47 -2.34 9.00 20.62
C SER A 47 -1.78 8.87 19.20
N VAL A 48 -2.42 9.52 18.22
CA VAL A 48 -2.01 9.47 16.81
C VAL A 48 -1.43 10.79 16.35
N LEU A 49 -0.21 10.75 15.79
CA LEU A 49 0.47 11.87 15.16
C LEU A 49 0.42 11.72 13.63
N ILE A 50 -0.37 12.53 12.95
CA ILE A 50 -0.43 12.53 11.48
C ILE A 50 0.75 13.32 10.90
N ILE A 51 1.54 12.68 10.04
CA ILE A 51 2.67 13.30 9.36
C ILE A 51 2.19 14.07 8.13
N GLY A 52 2.19 15.41 8.22
CA GLY A 52 1.66 16.30 7.18
C GLY A 52 2.56 16.44 5.94
N ARG A 53 3.87 16.12 6.03
CA ARG A 53 4.77 16.24 4.87
C ARG A 53 4.44 15.24 3.77
N PRO A 54 4.78 15.53 2.49
CA PRO A 54 4.66 14.56 1.40
C PRO A 54 5.42 13.26 1.69
N CYS A 55 4.91 12.14 1.15
CA CYS A 55 5.57 10.83 1.21
C CYS A 55 5.53 10.19 -0.19
N TYR A 56 6.68 9.82 -0.73
CA TYR A 56 6.87 9.37 -2.10
C TYR A 56 7.37 7.92 -2.23
N GLY A 57 7.70 7.26 -1.12
CA GLY A 57 8.22 5.90 -1.15
C GLY A 57 8.58 5.38 0.23
N ALA A 58 8.82 4.07 0.35
CA ALA A 58 9.26 3.45 1.60
C ALA A 58 10.62 3.99 2.09
N CYS A 59 11.46 4.50 1.17
CA CYS A 59 12.73 5.16 1.51
C CYS A 59 12.54 6.57 2.11
N ASP A 60 11.33 7.12 2.06
CA ASP A 60 10.97 8.43 2.63
C ASP A 60 10.30 8.27 4.00
N LEU A 61 10.67 7.24 4.76
CA LEU A 61 10.17 7.01 6.10
C LEU A 61 10.50 8.20 7.00
N PHE A 62 9.48 8.73 7.67
CA PHE A 62 9.67 9.82 8.62
C PHE A 62 10.46 9.34 9.84
N ASP A 63 11.43 10.14 10.28
CA ASP A 63 12.12 9.90 11.55
C ASP A 63 11.18 10.23 12.72
N TYR A 64 10.46 9.21 13.18
CA TYR A 64 9.44 9.31 14.22
C TYR A 64 10.02 9.28 15.63
N LYS A 65 11.30 8.90 15.77
CA LYS A 65 11.96 8.77 17.08
C LYS A 65 12.02 10.11 17.80
N GLY A 66 11.53 10.13 19.03
CA GLY A 66 11.35 11.37 19.81
C GLY A 66 10.01 12.08 19.61
N TRP A 67 9.15 11.58 18.68
CA TRP A 67 7.80 12.10 18.43
C TRP A 67 6.71 11.07 18.79
N ALA A 68 6.98 9.79 18.52
CA ALA A 68 6.08 8.69 18.79
C ALA A 68 6.87 7.42 19.10
N ASP A 69 6.22 6.42 19.72
CA ASP A 69 6.81 5.12 20.04
C ASP A 69 7.03 4.28 18.80
N ALA A 70 6.15 4.42 17.80
CA ALA A 70 6.14 3.64 16.60
C ALA A 70 5.55 4.42 15.41
N ILE A 71 5.67 3.87 14.19
CA ILE A 71 5.12 4.49 12.98
C ILE A 71 4.40 3.47 12.10
N VAL A 72 3.23 3.85 11.58
CA VAL A 72 2.54 3.16 10.50
C VAL A 72 2.77 3.93 9.20
N HIS A 73 3.38 3.25 8.23
CA HIS A 73 3.72 3.81 6.93
C HIS A 73 2.82 3.19 5.85
N TYR A 74 1.93 3.99 5.29
CA TYR A 74 0.95 3.56 4.30
C TYR A 74 1.43 3.69 2.85
N GLY A 75 0.91 2.83 2.00
CA GLY A 75 1.02 2.91 0.55
C GLY A 75 2.33 2.37 -0.03
N HIS A 76 3.18 1.76 0.77
CA HIS A 76 4.45 1.20 0.30
C HIS A 76 4.78 -0.11 1.02
N SER A 77 5.52 -0.99 0.33
CA SER A 77 6.11 -2.19 0.93
C SER A 77 7.41 -1.88 1.66
N ALA A 78 7.75 -2.66 2.67
CA ALA A 78 9.05 -2.57 3.33
C ALA A 78 10.20 -2.83 2.34
N ILE A 79 11.27 -2.06 2.44
CA ILE A 79 12.48 -2.27 1.62
C ILE A 79 13.40 -3.23 2.39
N PRO A 80 13.68 -4.44 1.86
CA PRO A 80 14.45 -5.45 2.61
C PRO A 80 15.83 -4.99 3.04
N SER A 81 16.46 -4.09 2.29
CA SER A 81 17.79 -3.55 2.63
C SER A 81 17.78 -2.53 3.77
N MET A 82 16.61 -2.03 4.19
CA MET A 82 16.49 -1.09 5.32
C MET A 82 16.40 -1.81 6.67
N GLY A 83 16.34 -3.14 6.65
CA GLY A 83 16.21 -3.97 7.86
C GLY A 83 14.79 -3.98 8.42
N ASP A 84 14.58 -4.85 9.41
CA ASP A 84 13.31 -4.96 10.12
C ASP A 84 13.38 -4.12 11.41
N ASP A 85 12.54 -3.10 11.50
CA ASP A 85 12.32 -2.35 12.74
C ASP A 85 10.94 -2.74 13.30
N PRO A 86 10.84 -3.37 14.49
CA PRO A 86 9.56 -3.80 15.06
C PRO A 86 8.63 -2.63 15.40
N HIS A 87 9.14 -1.42 15.43
CA HIS A 87 8.38 -0.19 15.63
C HIS A 87 7.89 0.46 14.33
N VAL A 88 8.08 -0.20 13.18
CA VAL A 88 7.63 0.28 11.86
C VAL A 88 6.67 -0.75 11.26
N LEU A 89 5.43 -0.35 11.01
CA LEU A 89 4.46 -1.16 10.28
C LEU A 89 4.23 -0.57 8.89
N TYR A 90 4.46 -1.36 7.86
CA TYR A 90 4.09 -1.03 6.48
C TYR A 90 2.72 -1.59 6.14
N ILE A 91 1.86 -0.75 5.60
CA ILE A 91 0.53 -1.08 5.06
C ILE A 91 0.54 -0.72 3.58
N GLU A 92 0.45 -1.71 2.72
CA GLU A 92 0.56 -1.52 1.27
C GLU A 92 -0.65 -0.83 0.65
N ALA A 93 -1.78 -0.87 1.33
CA ALA A 93 -3.03 -0.23 0.94
C ALA A 93 -3.50 -0.70 -0.44
N HIS A 94 -3.72 -2.01 -0.60
CA HIS A 94 -4.19 -2.62 -1.84
C HIS A 94 -5.54 -2.04 -2.25
N SER A 95 -5.76 -1.94 -3.55
CA SER A 95 -7.01 -1.44 -4.13
C SER A 95 -8.00 -2.57 -4.34
N ASP A 96 -9.23 -2.39 -3.88
CA ASP A 96 -10.36 -3.29 -4.11
C ASP A 96 -11.20 -2.90 -5.35
N VAL A 97 -10.61 -2.12 -6.28
CA VAL A 97 -11.33 -1.69 -7.48
C VAL A 97 -11.70 -2.90 -8.34
N GLU A 98 -12.96 -2.95 -8.75
CA GLU A 98 -13.43 -3.93 -9.71
C GLU A 98 -13.00 -3.57 -11.13
N LEU A 99 -12.60 -4.58 -11.91
CA LEU A 99 -12.22 -4.41 -13.31
C LEU A 99 -13.48 -4.35 -14.18
N ASP A 100 -13.72 -3.21 -14.83
CA ASP A 100 -14.72 -3.07 -15.90
C ASP A 100 -14.10 -3.62 -17.20
N GLU A 101 -14.42 -4.87 -17.52
CA GLU A 101 -13.80 -5.63 -18.60
C GLU A 101 -13.98 -4.93 -19.97
N ASP A 102 -15.14 -4.35 -20.25
CA ASP A 102 -15.41 -3.70 -21.54
C ASP A 102 -14.59 -2.42 -21.71
N LYS A 103 -14.50 -1.61 -20.65
CA LYS A 103 -13.65 -0.41 -20.67
C LYS A 103 -12.16 -0.76 -20.79
N ILE A 104 -11.74 -1.81 -20.09
CA ILE A 104 -10.35 -2.26 -20.14
C ILE A 104 -10.02 -2.79 -21.54
N LYS A 105 -10.88 -3.61 -22.15
CA LYS A 105 -10.70 -4.09 -23.52
C LYS A 105 -10.56 -2.94 -24.51
N ALA A 106 -11.41 -1.92 -24.40
CA ALA A 106 -11.33 -0.74 -25.26
C ALA A 106 -10.01 0.02 -25.14
N VAL A 107 -9.48 0.15 -23.92
CA VAL A 107 -8.17 0.79 -23.66
C VAL A 107 -7.00 -0.08 -24.14
N LEU A 108 -7.10 -1.40 -24.01
CA LEU A 108 -6.04 -2.34 -24.36
C LEU A 108 -6.03 -2.72 -25.85
N GLU A 109 -7.09 -2.41 -26.60
CA GLU A 109 -7.24 -2.76 -28.02
C GLU A 109 -6.05 -2.33 -28.89
N PRO A 110 -5.47 -1.11 -28.76
CA PRO A 110 -4.32 -0.67 -29.57
C PRO A 110 -3.01 -1.37 -29.22
N LEU A 111 -2.92 -2.18 -28.14
CA LEU A 111 -1.67 -2.78 -27.71
C LEU A 111 -1.19 -3.86 -28.68
N PRO A 112 0.15 -4.09 -28.78
CA PRO A 112 0.73 -5.13 -29.64
C PRO A 112 0.37 -6.54 -29.15
N GLY A 113 0.69 -7.54 -29.99
CA GLY A 113 0.41 -8.95 -29.67
C GLY A 113 1.16 -9.52 -28.45
N ARG A 114 2.22 -8.83 -27.97
CA ARG A 114 2.98 -9.20 -26.76
C ARG A 114 3.03 -8.01 -25.81
N VAL A 115 2.55 -8.19 -24.60
CA VAL A 115 2.37 -7.13 -23.58
C VAL A 115 3.06 -7.50 -22.28
N GLY A 116 3.91 -6.60 -21.77
CA GLY A 116 4.43 -6.66 -20.40
C GLY A 116 3.47 -5.99 -19.43
N ILE A 117 3.22 -6.62 -18.29
CA ILE A 117 2.34 -6.07 -17.24
C ILE A 117 3.19 -5.73 -16.03
N LEU A 118 3.11 -4.50 -15.57
CA LEU A 118 3.69 -3.98 -14.32
C LEU A 118 2.60 -3.24 -13.56
N ALA A 119 2.65 -3.31 -12.24
CA ALA A 119 1.76 -2.56 -11.36
C ALA A 119 2.53 -2.03 -10.14
N THR A 120 2.06 -0.94 -9.57
CA THR A 120 2.45 -0.57 -8.21
C THR A 120 1.81 -1.52 -7.21
N ILE A 121 2.35 -1.59 -6.01
CA ILE A 121 1.90 -2.57 -5.00
C ILE A 121 0.39 -2.48 -4.72
N GLN A 122 -0.18 -1.28 -4.76
CA GLN A 122 -1.60 -1.06 -4.51
C GLN A 122 -2.52 -1.78 -5.51
N TYR A 123 -2.03 -2.07 -6.71
CA TYR A 123 -2.83 -2.67 -7.81
C TYR A 123 -2.33 -4.05 -8.23
N ILE A 124 -1.43 -4.65 -7.45
CA ILE A 124 -0.80 -5.92 -7.83
C ILE A 124 -1.82 -7.06 -7.96
N ASP A 125 -2.86 -7.05 -7.14
CA ASP A 125 -3.92 -8.05 -7.13
C ASP A 125 -4.82 -7.97 -8.39
N LEU A 126 -4.73 -6.89 -9.16
CA LEU A 126 -5.45 -6.75 -10.43
C LEU A 126 -4.72 -7.43 -11.61
N ILE A 127 -3.43 -7.75 -11.46
CA ILE A 127 -2.62 -8.34 -12.53
C ILE A 127 -3.26 -9.61 -13.11
N PRO A 128 -3.74 -10.59 -12.31
CA PRO A 128 -4.37 -11.78 -12.86
C PRO A 128 -5.59 -11.47 -13.73
N GLY A 129 -6.44 -10.53 -13.31
CA GLY A 129 -7.60 -10.10 -14.08
C GLY A 129 -7.23 -9.41 -15.39
N ILE A 130 -6.31 -8.45 -15.36
CA ILE A 130 -5.80 -7.76 -16.56
C ILE A 130 -5.15 -8.76 -17.54
N ARG A 131 -4.38 -9.69 -17.01
CA ARG A 131 -3.77 -10.78 -17.78
C ARG A 131 -4.85 -11.59 -18.49
N GLY A 132 -5.89 -12.05 -17.78
CA GLY A 132 -6.99 -12.83 -18.37
C GLY A 132 -7.70 -12.06 -19.49
N ILE A 133 -7.93 -10.77 -19.33
CA ILE A 133 -8.52 -9.91 -20.36
C ILE A 133 -7.62 -9.85 -21.59
N LEU A 134 -6.32 -9.59 -21.46
CA LEU A 134 -5.38 -9.54 -22.56
C LEU A 134 -5.28 -10.89 -23.30
N GLU A 135 -5.23 -12.00 -22.58
CA GLU A 135 -5.20 -13.34 -23.14
C GLU A 135 -6.50 -13.65 -23.92
N SER A 136 -7.66 -13.22 -23.42
CA SER A 136 -8.93 -13.33 -24.14
C SER A 136 -8.97 -12.56 -25.46
N MET A 137 -8.19 -11.47 -25.56
CA MET A 137 -7.99 -10.66 -26.77
C MET A 137 -6.91 -11.25 -27.72
N GLY A 138 -6.39 -12.45 -27.43
CA GLY A 138 -5.34 -13.10 -28.21
C GLY A 138 -3.94 -12.50 -28.02
N ARG A 139 -3.69 -11.79 -26.91
CA ARG A 139 -2.37 -11.24 -26.59
C ARG A 139 -1.54 -12.24 -25.78
N THR A 140 -0.24 -12.23 -25.99
CA THR A 140 0.70 -12.94 -25.10
C THR A 140 1.16 -11.99 -24.01
N THR A 141 1.06 -12.41 -22.75
CA THR A 141 1.42 -11.57 -21.61
C THR A 141 2.72 -12.02 -20.94
N VAL A 142 3.46 -11.07 -20.41
CA VAL A 142 4.62 -11.29 -19.54
C VAL A 142 4.43 -10.49 -18.28
N VAL A 143 4.44 -11.16 -17.14
CA VAL A 143 4.46 -10.52 -15.81
C VAL A 143 5.86 -10.72 -15.27
N GLY A 144 6.49 -9.65 -14.79
CA GLY A 144 7.79 -9.74 -14.14
C GLY A 144 7.72 -10.59 -12.87
N THR A 145 8.73 -11.41 -12.64
CA THR A 145 8.92 -12.05 -11.33
C THR A 145 9.81 -11.14 -10.50
N GLY A 146 9.29 -10.65 -9.38
CA GLY A 146 10.07 -9.85 -8.47
C GLY A 146 11.22 -10.64 -7.86
N ASP A 147 12.27 -9.95 -7.50
CA ASP A 147 13.36 -10.48 -6.68
C ASP A 147 13.50 -9.59 -5.42
N ARG A 148 14.50 -9.85 -4.60
CA ARG A 148 14.75 -9.08 -3.38
C ARG A 148 15.00 -7.58 -3.61
N ARG A 149 15.18 -7.13 -4.84
CA ARG A 149 15.49 -5.74 -5.22
C ARG A 149 14.35 -5.10 -5.98
N ILE A 150 13.47 -5.90 -6.55
CA ILE A 150 12.32 -5.45 -7.32
C ILE A 150 11.09 -5.96 -6.59
N MET A 151 10.44 -5.06 -5.88
CA MET A 151 9.11 -5.29 -5.34
C MET A 151 8.12 -5.15 -6.50
N TYR A 152 7.19 -6.06 -6.61
CA TYR A 152 6.22 -6.18 -7.72
C TYR A 152 5.41 -4.92 -7.90
#